data_d603a59e4814c61d8fc938a065428200
#
_entry.id   d603a59e4814c61d8fc938a065428200
#
_cell.length_a   1.000
_cell.length_b   1.000
_cell.length_c   1.000
_cell.angle_alpha   90.00
_cell.angle_beta   90.00
_cell.angle_gamma   90.00
#
_symmetry.space_group_name_H-M   'P 1'
#
loop_
_entity.id
_entity.type
_entity.pdbx_description
1 polymer ?
#
loop_
_entity_poly.entity_id
_entity_poly.type
_entity_poly.pdbx_seq_one_letter_code
_entity_poly.pdbx_strand_id
1 'polypeptide(L)'
;MAKADKATAVADIAEQFRDSTAAVVTEYRGLTVANLAELRRSLGDAATYSVAKNTLVKRAAAEAGIEGLDELFVGPTAIAFVKGEAVDAAKALKTFAKDNKALVIKGGYMDGRALSVSEVEKIADLESREVLLAKLAGAMKANLSKAAGLFTAQQAQAARLFAALQEKKAAEAPAVAEAPVAAAEAPAEAAPESSAQSDDAAE
;
A
#
# COMPACT_ATOMS: atom_id res chain seq x y z
N MET A 1 1.90 -44.29 -4.49
CA MET A 1 0.74 -43.48 -4.02
C MET A 1 -0.55 -44.23 -4.35
N ALA A 2 -1.29 -44.61 -3.34
CA ALA A 2 -2.61 -45.20 -3.50
C ALA A 2 -3.60 -44.23 -4.14
N LYS A 3 -4.72 -44.69 -4.67
CA LYS A 3 -5.73 -43.83 -5.30
C LYS A 3 -6.34 -42.85 -4.28
N ALA A 4 -6.47 -43.26 -3.02
CA ALA A 4 -6.91 -42.46 -1.91
C ALA A 4 -5.94 -41.29 -1.63
N ASP A 5 -4.61 -41.55 -1.56
CA ASP A 5 -3.61 -40.49 -1.30
C ASP A 5 -3.61 -39.40 -2.37
N LYS A 6 -3.93 -39.76 -3.62
CA LYS A 6 -4.03 -38.78 -4.72
C LYS A 6 -5.26 -37.90 -4.60
N ALA A 7 -6.38 -38.46 -4.17
CA ALA A 7 -7.61 -37.69 -3.96
C ALA A 7 -7.44 -36.71 -2.81
N THR A 8 -6.82 -37.14 -1.70
CA THR A 8 -6.49 -36.26 -0.57
C THR A 8 -5.56 -35.13 -1.00
N ALA A 9 -4.47 -35.45 -1.73
CA ALA A 9 -3.55 -34.44 -2.23
C ALA A 9 -4.20 -33.43 -3.19
N VAL A 10 -5.16 -33.86 -4.02
CA VAL A 10 -5.93 -32.92 -4.88
C VAL A 10 -6.81 -32.03 -4.04
N ALA A 11 -7.50 -32.57 -3.04
CA ALA A 11 -8.35 -31.80 -2.14
C ALA A 11 -7.53 -30.74 -1.35
N ASP A 12 -6.40 -31.15 -0.79
CA ASP A 12 -5.49 -30.25 -0.06
C ASP A 12 -4.98 -29.10 -0.94
N ILE A 13 -4.62 -29.39 -2.19
CA ILE A 13 -4.16 -28.37 -3.14
C ILE A 13 -5.33 -27.46 -3.55
N ALA A 14 -6.52 -28.01 -3.78
CA ALA A 14 -7.71 -27.23 -4.12
C ALA A 14 -8.13 -26.30 -2.97
N GLU A 15 -8.01 -26.75 -1.72
CA GLU A 15 -8.21 -25.93 -0.53
C GLU A 15 -7.17 -24.79 -0.47
N GLN A 16 -5.90 -25.08 -0.70
CA GLN A 16 -4.85 -24.04 -0.75
C GLN A 16 -5.13 -23.01 -1.85
N PHE A 17 -5.63 -23.42 -3.00
CA PHE A 17 -6.05 -22.48 -4.05
C PHE A 17 -7.22 -21.58 -3.62
N ARG A 18 -8.20 -22.12 -2.88
CA ARG A 18 -9.34 -21.34 -2.39
C ARG A 18 -8.97 -20.37 -1.27
N ASP A 19 -8.04 -20.79 -0.40
CA ASP A 19 -7.56 -19.98 0.72
C ASP A 19 -6.55 -18.92 0.30
N SER A 20 -5.97 -19.04 -0.90
CA SER A 20 -4.97 -18.11 -1.40
C SER A 20 -5.59 -16.96 -2.18
N THR A 21 -5.10 -15.75 -1.93
CA THR A 21 -5.44 -14.53 -2.69
C THR A 21 -4.81 -14.56 -4.09
N ALA A 22 -3.62 -15.14 -4.19
CA ALA A 22 -2.89 -15.29 -5.45
C ALA A 22 -2.06 -16.58 -5.44
N ALA A 23 -1.75 -17.10 -6.61
CA ALA A 23 -0.84 -18.22 -6.78
C ALA A 23 0.22 -17.86 -7.82
N VAL A 24 1.50 -18.04 -7.50
CA VAL A 24 2.61 -17.80 -8.43
C VAL A 24 3.23 -19.13 -8.81
N VAL A 25 3.33 -19.35 -10.11
CA VAL A 25 3.87 -20.58 -10.70
C VAL A 25 5.35 -20.35 -11.07
N THR A 26 6.23 -21.19 -10.52
CA THR A 26 7.67 -21.06 -10.71
C THR A 26 8.28 -22.39 -11.17
N GLU A 27 9.41 -22.32 -11.86
CA GLU A 27 10.26 -23.47 -12.15
C GLU A 27 11.42 -23.48 -11.16
N TYR A 28 11.63 -24.63 -10.50
CA TYR A 28 12.67 -24.80 -9.48
C TYR A 28 13.86 -25.64 -9.95
N ARG A 29 13.96 -25.92 -11.24
CA ARG A 29 15.02 -26.75 -11.80
C ARG A 29 16.40 -26.15 -11.52
N GLY A 30 17.25 -26.92 -10.82
CA GLY A 30 18.61 -26.47 -10.47
C GLY A 30 18.75 -25.84 -9.10
N LEU A 31 17.65 -25.69 -8.34
CA LEU A 31 17.71 -25.25 -6.95
C LEU A 31 18.08 -26.41 -6.02
N THR A 32 18.92 -26.12 -5.03
CA THR A 32 19.25 -27.07 -3.96
C THR A 32 18.14 -27.06 -2.89
N VAL A 33 18.10 -28.12 -2.08
CA VAL A 33 17.16 -28.19 -0.95
C VAL A 33 17.39 -27.06 0.04
N ALA A 34 18.64 -26.63 0.24
CA ALA A 34 18.99 -25.49 1.09
C ALA A 34 18.37 -24.20 0.55
N ASN A 35 18.49 -23.92 -0.76
CA ASN A 35 17.92 -22.75 -1.39
C ASN A 35 16.38 -22.76 -1.31
N LEU A 36 15.74 -23.92 -1.45
CA LEU A 36 14.29 -24.05 -1.28
C LEU A 36 13.85 -23.79 0.18
N ALA A 37 14.66 -24.20 1.16
CA ALA A 37 14.39 -23.92 2.56
C ALA A 37 14.55 -22.40 2.87
N GLU A 38 15.55 -21.78 2.27
CA GLU A 38 15.76 -20.34 2.35
C GLU A 38 14.61 -19.54 1.71
N LEU A 39 14.17 -19.95 0.52
CA LEU A 39 13.00 -19.38 -0.14
C LEU A 39 11.75 -19.47 0.74
N ARG A 40 11.47 -20.65 1.33
CA ARG A 40 10.34 -20.80 2.26
C ARG A 40 10.45 -19.90 3.47
N ARG A 41 11.67 -19.69 3.97
CA ARG A 41 11.92 -18.79 5.10
C ARG A 41 11.74 -17.32 4.71
N SER A 42 12.15 -16.93 3.50
CA SER A 42 11.98 -15.57 3.00
C SER A 42 10.53 -15.22 2.67
N LEU A 43 9.71 -16.20 2.29
CA LEU A 43 8.27 -16.04 2.08
C LEU A 43 7.50 -15.97 3.42
N GLY A 44 8.04 -16.59 4.48
CA GLY A 44 7.44 -16.59 5.82
C GLY A 44 5.99 -17.01 5.82
N ASP A 45 5.16 -16.27 6.54
CA ASP A 45 3.71 -16.52 6.65
C ASP A 45 2.91 -15.92 5.46
N ALA A 46 3.54 -15.09 4.63
CA ALA A 46 2.88 -14.43 3.51
C ALA A 46 2.52 -15.42 2.39
N ALA A 47 3.35 -16.46 2.17
CA ALA A 47 3.09 -17.44 1.13
C ALA A 47 3.61 -18.83 1.48
N THR A 48 2.84 -19.85 1.11
CA THR A 48 3.23 -21.25 1.24
C THR A 48 3.83 -21.76 -0.07
N TYR A 49 5.10 -22.18 -0.06
CA TYR A 49 5.78 -22.71 -1.24
C TYR A 49 5.70 -24.24 -1.29
N SER A 50 4.91 -24.75 -2.23
CA SER A 50 4.63 -26.18 -2.38
C SER A 50 5.12 -26.71 -3.74
N VAL A 51 5.71 -27.90 -3.71
CA VAL A 51 6.08 -28.63 -4.92
C VAL A 51 5.11 -29.78 -5.09
N ALA A 52 4.36 -29.75 -6.16
CA ALA A 52 3.34 -30.75 -6.42
C ALA A 52 3.43 -31.29 -7.86
N LYS A 53 2.84 -32.45 -8.08
CA LYS A 53 2.81 -33.06 -9.40
C LYS A 53 1.83 -32.30 -10.30
N ASN A 54 2.28 -31.84 -11.46
CA ASN A 54 1.49 -31.02 -12.39
C ASN A 54 0.10 -31.60 -12.70
N THR A 55 0.00 -32.92 -12.84
CA THR A 55 -1.29 -33.59 -13.12
C THR A 55 -2.28 -33.50 -11.95
N LEU A 56 -1.80 -33.42 -10.70
CA LEU A 56 -2.64 -33.24 -9.52
C LEU A 56 -3.05 -31.76 -9.39
N VAL A 57 -2.11 -30.88 -9.66
CA VAL A 57 -2.36 -29.43 -9.64
C VAL A 57 -3.40 -29.02 -10.68
N LYS A 58 -3.32 -29.54 -11.91
CA LYS A 58 -4.31 -29.29 -12.96
C LYS A 58 -5.73 -29.69 -12.53
N ARG A 59 -5.85 -30.86 -11.87
CA ARG A 59 -7.16 -31.31 -11.34
C ARG A 59 -7.64 -30.41 -10.21
N ALA A 60 -6.75 -30.06 -9.29
CA ALA A 60 -7.08 -29.20 -8.18
C ALA A 60 -7.50 -27.78 -8.65
N ALA A 61 -6.81 -27.23 -9.66
CA ALA A 61 -7.17 -25.98 -10.29
C ALA A 61 -8.55 -26.02 -10.94
N ALA A 62 -8.85 -27.10 -11.68
CA ALA A 62 -10.17 -27.32 -12.27
C ALA A 62 -11.28 -27.43 -11.21
N GLU A 63 -11.01 -28.16 -10.08
CA GLU A 63 -11.94 -28.25 -8.94
C GLU A 63 -12.13 -26.92 -8.19
N ALA A 64 -11.10 -26.06 -8.20
CA ALA A 64 -11.17 -24.71 -7.64
C ALA A 64 -11.80 -23.69 -8.60
N GLY A 65 -12.14 -24.07 -9.86
CA GLY A 65 -12.71 -23.19 -10.86
C GLY A 65 -11.70 -22.22 -11.49
N ILE A 66 -10.42 -22.57 -11.47
CA ILE A 66 -9.33 -21.73 -11.99
C ILE A 66 -8.99 -22.19 -13.41
N GLU A 67 -9.17 -21.30 -14.36
CA GLU A 67 -8.88 -21.53 -15.79
C GLU A 67 -7.62 -20.75 -16.22
N GLY A 68 -6.98 -21.20 -17.32
CA GLY A 68 -5.85 -20.50 -17.92
C GLY A 68 -4.47 -20.80 -17.35
N LEU A 69 -4.38 -21.68 -16.33
CA LEU A 69 -3.08 -22.09 -15.76
C LEU A 69 -2.48 -23.33 -16.44
N ASP A 70 -3.23 -24.02 -17.29
CA ASP A 70 -2.84 -25.30 -17.89
C ASP A 70 -1.52 -25.24 -18.68
N GLU A 71 -1.30 -24.11 -19.36
CA GLU A 71 -0.08 -23.88 -20.15
C GLU A 71 1.16 -23.65 -19.29
N LEU A 72 0.97 -23.16 -18.05
CA LEU A 72 2.07 -22.87 -17.13
C LEU A 72 2.60 -24.16 -16.45
N PHE A 73 1.77 -25.21 -16.37
CA PHE A 73 2.14 -26.47 -15.73
C PHE A 73 2.89 -27.43 -16.66
N VAL A 74 4.02 -26.95 -17.21
CA VAL A 74 4.94 -27.74 -18.04
C VAL A 74 6.30 -27.80 -17.34
N GLY A 75 6.93 -28.99 -17.27
CA GLY A 75 8.22 -29.18 -16.63
C GLY A 75 8.17 -29.22 -15.10
N PRO A 76 9.30 -29.06 -14.40
CA PRO A 76 9.39 -29.10 -12.95
C PRO A 76 8.85 -27.81 -12.35
N THR A 77 7.61 -27.87 -11.88
CA THR A 77 6.85 -26.70 -11.44
C THR A 77 6.61 -26.73 -9.95
N ALA A 78 6.76 -25.59 -9.30
CA ALA A 78 6.36 -25.33 -7.92
C ALA A 78 5.40 -24.15 -7.88
N ILE A 79 4.57 -24.13 -6.86
CA ILE A 79 3.54 -23.11 -6.68
C ILE A 79 3.75 -22.42 -5.33
N ALA A 80 3.77 -21.10 -5.36
CA ALA A 80 3.68 -20.28 -4.18
C ALA A 80 2.23 -19.82 -3.99
N PHE A 81 1.55 -20.36 -3.00
CA PHE A 81 0.21 -19.95 -2.58
C PHE A 81 0.32 -18.77 -1.66
N VAL A 82 -0.17 -17.62 -2.07
CA VAL A 82 -0.11 -16.38 -1.31
C VAL A 82 -1.37 -16.23 -0.48
N LYS A 83 -1.21 -16.21 0.85
CA LYS A 83 -2.30 -15.99 1.80
C LYS A 83 -2.41 -14.54 2.27
N GLY A 84 -1.30 -13.81 2.19
CA GLY A 84 -1.21 -12.41 2.58
C GLY A 84 -1.23 -11.45 1.39
N GLU A 85 -0.34 -10.46 1.42
CA GLU A 85 -0.22 -9.49 0.33
C GLU A 85 0.55 -10.08 -0.87
N ALA A 86 -0.10 -10.04 -2.04
CA ALA A 86 0.49 -10.55 -3.28
C ALA A 86 1.78 -9.82 -3.66
N VAL A 87 1.88 -8.55 -3.31
CA VAL A 87 3.04 -7.71 -3.61
C VAL A 87 4.28 -8.16 -2.84
N ASP A 88 4.14 -8.48 -1.55
CA ASP A 88 5.27 -8.88 -0.72
C ASP A 88 5.80 -10.26 -1.12
N ALA A 89 4.91 -11.20 -1.41
CA ALA A 89 5.28 -12.51 -1.94
C ALA A 89 5.97 -12.39 -3.31
N ALA A 90 5.45 -11.56 -4.21
CA ALA A 90 6.05 -11.31 -5.52
C ALA A 90 7.43 -10.65 -5.41
N LYS A 91 7.63 -9.70 -4.49
CA LYS A 91 8.93 -9.08 -4.19
C LYS A 91 9.94 -10.09 -3.67
N ALA A 92 9.53 -10.92 -2.71
CA ALA A 92 10.40 -11.97 -2.17
C ALA A 92 10.84 -12.95 -3.26
N LEU A 93 9.91 -13.40 -4.11
CA LEU A 93 10.20 -14.26 -5.26
C LEU A 93 11.13 -13.59 -6.27
N LYS A 94 10.90 -12.31 -6.61
CA LYS A 94 11.73 -11.54 -7.54
C LYS A 94 13.14 -11.32 -7.00
N THR A 95 13.28 -11.00 -5.72
CA THR A 95 14.58 -10.83 -5.06
C THR A 95 15.35 -12.14 -5.06
N PHE A 96 14.69 -13.22 -4.65
CA PHE A 96 15.30 -14.55 -4.66
C PHE A 96 15.69 -15.02 -6.08
N ALA A 97 14.87 -14.74 -7.10
CA ALA A 97 15.18 -15.05 -8.49
C ALA A 97 16.39 -14.26 -9.03
N LYS A 98 16.65 -13.05 -8.52
CA LYS A 98 17.86 -12.28 -8.85
C LYS A 98 19.11 -12.95 -8.28
N ASP A 99 19.03 -13.42 -7.04
CA ASP A 99 20.15 -14.07 -6.36
C ASP A 99 20.37 -15.51 -6.88
N ASN A 100 19.29 -16.19 -7.24
CA ASN A 100 19.27 -17.56 -7.72
C ASN A 100 18.65 -17.64 -9.13
N LYS A 101 19.46 -17.52 -10.16
CA LYS A 101 19.03 -17.58 -11.58
C LYS A 101 18.37 -18.90 -11.99
N ALA A 102 18.44 -19.92 -11.13
CA ALA A 102 17.80 -21.21 -11.34
C ALA A 102 16.27 -21.15 -11.07
N LEU A 103 15.79 -20.15 -10.32
CA LEU A 103 14.35 -19.91 -10.13
C LEU A 103 13.82 -19.08 -11.30
N VAL A 104 12.91 -19.65 -12.06
CA VAL A 104 12.24 -18.96 -13.16
C VAL A 104 10.76 -18.81 -12.84
N ILE A 105 10.26 -17.58 -12.86
CA ILE A 105 8.83 -17.29 -12.71
C ILE A 105 8.17 -17.55 -14.07
N LYS A 106 7.15 -18.40 -14.11
CA LYS A 106 6.40 -18.73 -15.34
C LYS A 106 5.14 -17.91 -15.50
N GLY A 107 4.58 -17.46 -14.41
CA GLY A 107 3.35 -16.70 -14.38
C GLY A 107 2.66 -16.84 -13.04
N GLY A 108 1.40 -16.46 -12.97
CA GLY A 108 0.61 -16.54 -11.74
C GLY A 108 -0.89 -16.52 -12.01
N TYR A 109 -1.63 -16.49 -10.93
CA TYR A 109 -3.07 -16.36 -10.92
C TYR A 109 -3.47 -15.43 -9.79
N MET A 110 -4.31 -14.47 -10.07
CA MET A 110 -4.83 -13.53 -9.09
C MET A 110 -6.18 -12.98 -9.54
N ASP A 111 -7.11 -12.84 -8.62
CA ASP A 111 -8.43 -12.25 -8.86
C ASP A 111 -9.20 -12.90 -10.03
N GLY A 112 -9.14 -14.22 -10.16
CA GLY A 112 -9.85 -14.92 -11.21
C GLY A 112 -9.16 -14.93 -12.59
N ARG A 113 -7.93 -14.40 -12.71
CA ARG A 113 -7.22 -14.22 -13.98
C ARG A 113 -5.80 -14.78 -13.94
N ALA A 114 -5.42 -15.45 -15.03
CA ALA A 114 -4.03 -15.85 -15.23
C ALA A 114 -3.16 -14.62 -15.54
N LEU A 115 -1.99 -14.56 -14.91
CA LEU A 115 -1.02 -13.49 -15.06
C LEU A 115 0.21 -14.00 -15.83
N SER A 116 0.66 -13.19 -16.78
CA SER A 116 1.93 -13.40 -17.47
C SER A 116 3.12 -13.07 -16.56
N VAL A 117 4.32 -13.51 -16.97
CA VAL A 117 5.57 -13.20 -16.26
C VAL A 117 5.75 -11.70 -16.06
N SER A 118 5.50 -10.92 -17.12
CA SER A 118 5.64 -9.45 -17.08
C SER A 118 4.66 -8.77 -16.12
N GLU A 119 3.48 -9.34 -15.92
CA GLU A 119 2.50 -8.82 -14.95
C GLU A 119 2.90 -9.15 -13.53
N VAL A 120 3.40 -10.37 -13.27
CA VAL A 120 3.96 -10.74 -11.96
C VAL A 120 5.16 -9.86 -11.59
N GLU A 121 6.04 -9.56 -12.54
CA GLU A 121 7.17 -8.65 -12.33
C GLU A 121 6.71 -7.21 -12.01
N LYS A 122 5.69 -6.71 -12.70
CA LYS A 122 5.08 -5.40 -12.40
C LYS A 122 4.48 -5.35 -11.00
N ILE A 123 3.78 -6.42 -10.58
CA ILE A 123 3.25 -6.52 -9.21
C ILE A 123 4.38 -6.49 -8.18
N ALA A 124 5.49 -7.19 -8.45
CA ALA A 124 6.66 -7.15 -7.59
C ALA A 124 7.35 -5.77 -7.51
N ASP A 125 7.18 -4.92 -8.51
CA ASP A 125 7.71 -3.55 -8.51
C ASP A 125 6.79 -2.54 -7.80
N LEU A 126 5.55 -2.93 -7.46
CA LEU A 126 4.65 -2.09 -6.69
C LEU A 126 5.16 -1.92 -5.26
N GLU A 127 4.82 -0.81 -4.66
CA GLU A 127 5.07 -0.57 -3.25
C GLU A 127 4.08 -1.37 -2.38
N SER A 128 4.35 -1.47 -1.07
CA SER A 128 3.41 -2.12 -0.16
C SER A 128 2.06 -1.42 -0.15
N ARG A 129 1.01 -2.15 0.18
CA ARG A 129 -0.37 -1.65 0.24
C ARG A 129 -0.50 -0.40 1.10
N GLU A 130 0.19 -0.38 2.24
CA GLU A 130 0.17 0.78 3.15
C GLU A 130 0.75 2.03 2.51
N VAL A 131 1.87 1.91 1.79
CA VAL A 131 2.51 3.01 1.08
C VAL A 131 1.63 3.50 -0.08
N LEU A 132 0.99 2.60 -0.82
CA LEU A 132 0.05 2.96 -1.89
C LEU A 132 -1.17 3.71 -1.33
N LEU A 133 -1.74 3.25 -0.22
CA LEU A 133 -2.83 3.93 0.46
C LEU A 133 -2.41 5.30 1.00
N ALA A 134 -1.21 5.39 1.58
CA ALA A 134 -0.66 6.66 2.05
C ALA A 134 -0.45 7.65 0.89
N LYS A 135 0.05 7.19 -0.26
CA LYS A 135 0.19 8.00 -1.48
C LYS A 135 -1.17 8.47 -2.01
N LEU A 136 -2.17 7.58 -2.03
CA LEU A 136 -3.53 7.94 -2.43
C LEU A 136 -4.12 9.01 -1.52
N ALA A 137 -4.05 8.81 -0.19
CA ALA A 137 -4.50 9.79 0.79
C ALA A 137 -3.74 11.12 0.68
N GLY A 138 -2.41 11.05 0.45
CA GLY A 138 -1.56 12.20 0.20
C GLY A 138 -1.98 12.99 -1.06
N ALA A 139 -2.27 12.29 -2.15
CA ALA A 139 -2.74 12.92 -3.40
C ALA A 139 -4.09 13.62 -3.22
N MET A 140 -5.03 12.99 -2.51
CA MET A 140 -6.32 13.60 -2.18
C MET A 140 -6.14 14.85 -1.32
N LYS A 141 -5.32 14.77 -0.26
CA LYS A 141 -5.00 15.90 0.61
C LYS A 141 -4.28 17.03 -0.15
N ALA A 142 -3.36 16.69 -1.05
CA ALA A 142 -2.64 17.67 -1.86
C ALA A 142 -3.56 18.49 -2.76
N ASN A 143 -4.57 17.87 -3.35
CA ASN A 143 -5.56 18.57 -4.18
C ASN A 143 -6.41 19.56 -3.34
N LEU A 144 -6.84 19.14 -2.15
CA LEU A 144 -7.55 20.04 -1.21
C LEU A 144 -6.65 21.18 -0.75
N SER A 145 -5.39 20.90 -0.41
CA SER A 145 -4.43 21.93 0.00
C SER A 145 -4.11 22.90 -1.13
N LYS A 146 -4.01 22.43 -2.39
CA LYS A 146 -3.84 23.31 -3.56
C LYS A 146 -5.03 24.22 -3.76
N ALA A 147 -6.26 23.70 -3.65
CA ALA A 147 -7.47 24.49 -3.76
C ALA A 147 -7.52 25.57 -2.66
N ALA A 148 -7.30 25.20 -1.40
CA ALA A 148 -7.22 26.16 -0.30
C ALA A 148 -6.11 27.19 -0.51
N GLY A 149 -4.93 26.76 -0.99
CA GLY A 149 -3.82 27.65 -1.31
C GLY A 149 -4.12 28.68 -2.40
N LEU A 150 -4.91 28.32 -3.41
CA LEU A 150 -5.35 29.26 -4.45
C LEU A 150 -6.25 30.36 -3.88
N PHE A 151 -7.14 30.01 -2.95
CA PHE A 151 -7.99 31.03 -2.29
C PHE A 151 -7.18 31.94 -1.38
N THR A 152 -6.24 31.40 -0.59
CA THR A 152 -5.39 32.20 0.30
C THR A 152 -4.37 33.04 -0.45
N ALA A 153 -3.89 32.58 -1.61
CA ALA A 153 -2.94 33.32 -2.44
C ALA A 153 -3.48 34.68 -2.92
N GLN A 154 -4.74 34.75 -3.28
CA GLN A 154 -5.41 36.00 -3.70
C GLN A 154 -5.41 37.02 -2.56
N GLN A 155 -5.78 36.59 -1.35
CA GLN A 155 -5.79 37.46 -0.17
C GLN A 155 -4.38 37.91 0.22
N ALA A 156 -3.38 37.01 0.16
CA ALA A 156 -2.00 37.33 0.43
C ALA A 156 -1.40 38.34 -0.59
N GLN A 157 -1.79 38.25 -1.87
CA GLN A 157 -1.37 39.19 -2.89
C GLN A 157 -1.98 40.57 -2.63
N ALA A 158 -3.26 40.68 -2.30
CA ALA A 158 -3.91 41.92 -1.94
C ALA A 158 -3.23 42.59 -0.72
N ALA A 159 -2.98 41.81 0.33
CA ALA A 159 -2.28 42.28 1.52
C ALA A 159 -0.88 42.84 1.20
N ARG A 160 -0.11 42.15 0.36
CA ARG A 160 1.22 42.63 -0.09
C ARG A 160 1.15 43.89 -0.91
N LEU A 161 0.14 44.05 -1.78
CA LEU A 161 -0.07 45.27 -2.55
C LEU A 161 -0.42 46.44 -1.65
N PHE A 162 -1.27 46.23 -0.65
CA PHE A 162 -1.61 47.26 0.33
C PHE A 162 -0.39 47.67 1.19
N ALA A 163 0.43 46.69 1.63
CA ALA A 163 1.66 46.96 2.34
C ALA A 163 2.64 47.79 1.50
N ALA A 164 2.86 47.41 0.24
CA ALA A 164 3.72 48.13 -0.69
C ALA A 164 3.20 49.57 -1.00
N LEU A 165 1.87 49.73 -1.08
CA LEU A 165 1.25 51.08 -1.21
C LEU A 165 1.45 51.93 0.04
N GLN A 166 1.38 51.31 1.21
CA GLN A 166 1.60 51.99 2.48
C GLN A 166 3.06 52.45 2.62
N GLU A 167 4.02 51.59 2.25
CA GLU A 167 5.46 51.92 2.20
C GLU A 167 5.74 53.05 1.20
N LYS A 168 5.14 53.02 0.00
CA LYS A 168 5.29 54.10 -0.97
C LYS A 168 4.71 55.41 -0.46
N LYS A 169 3.51 55.41 0.14
CA LYS A 169 2.93 56.62 0.74
C LYS A 169 3.74 57.13 1.92
N ALA A 170 4.32 56.26 2.74
CA ALA A 170 5.23 56.66 3.81
C ALA A 170 6.55 57.25 3.29
N ALA A 171 7.04 56.77 2.15
CA ALA A 171 8.23 57.32 1.49
C ALA A 171 7.97 58.61 0.71
N GLU A 172 6.73 58.83 0.21
CA GLU A 172 6.31 60.05 -0.49
C GLU A 172 5.77 61.15 0.43
N ALA A 173 5.43 60.80 1.68
CA ALA A 173 5.00 61.81 2.65
C ALA A 173 6.20 62.67 3.08
N PRO A 174 6.26 63.98 2.71
CA PRO A 174 7.26 64.87 3.28
C PRO A 174 7.04 64.92 4.79
N ALA A 175 8.13 64.90 5.53
CA ALA A 175 8.14 65.04 6.99
C ALA A 175 7.37 66.31 7.41
N VAL A 176 6.14 66.15 7.79
CA VAL A 176 5.37 67.19 8.50
C VAL A 176 5.22 66.68 9.95
N ALA A 177 6.10 67.32 10.74
CA ALA A 177 6.00 67.64 12.15
C ALA A 177 5.15 66.75 13.06
N GLU A 178 5.88 66.18 13.99
CA GLU A 178 5.41 65.81 15.34
C GLU A 178 4.50 66.92 15.92
N ALA A 179 3.33 66.52 16.39
CA ALA A 179 2.74 67.13 17.53
C ALA A 179 2.16 66.06 18.43
N PRO A 180 2.55 66.04 19.70
CA PRO A 180 2.10 65.05 20.64
C PRO A 180 0.72 65.47 21.19
N VAL A 181 -0.25 64.59 21.09
CA VAL A 181 -1.46 64.71 21.93
C VAL A 181 -1.47 63.55 22.90
N ALA A 182 -1.39 64.02 24.12
CA ALA A 182 -1.42 63.24 25.35
C ALA A 182 -2.73 62.46 25.57
N ALA A 183 -2.50 61.37 26.25
CA ALA A 183 -3.34 60.82 27.31
C ALA A 183 -4.85 61.11 27.35
N ALA A 184 -5.61 60.06 27.30
CA ALA A 184 -6.79 59.87 28.14
C ALA A 184 -7.02 58.35 28.21
N GLU A 185 -6.59 57.78 29.31
CA GLU A 185 -7.45 57.22 30.34
C GLU A 185 -8.28 55.99 29.91
N ALA A 186 -7.87 54.87 30.48
CA ALA A 186 -8.72 53.72 30.74
C ALA A 186 -9.79 54.07 31.81
N PRO A 187 -10.87 53.33 31.85
CA PRO A 187 -11.07 52.44 32.99
C PRO A 187 -11.47 51.04 32.51
N ALA A 188 -10.88 50.00 33.01
CA ALA A 188 -11.11 49.26 34.23
C ALA A 188 -12.51 48.66 34.37
N GLU A 189 -12.49 47.37 34.52
CA GLU A 189 -13.34 46.58 35.39
C GLU A 189 -14.70 46.10 34.87
N ALA A 190 -14.80 44.82 34.64
CA ALA A 190 -15.58 43.91 35.48
C ALA A 190 -15.54 42.50 34.95
N ALA A 191 -14.87 41.64 35.65
CA ALA A 191 -15.26 40.25 35.76
C ALA A 191 -16.53 40.18 36.63
N PRO A 192 -17.34 39.15 36.49
CA PRO A 192 -17.50 38.31 37.65
C PRO A 192 -17.28 36.81 37.35
N GLU A 193 -16.54 36.22 38.28
CA GLU A 193 -16.68 34.85 38.70
C GLU A 193 -18.11 34.55 39.15
N SER A 194 -18.51 33.34 38.96
CA SER A 194 -19.25 32.53 39.94
C SER A 194 -19.53 31.19 39.35
N SER A 195 -18.78 30.19 39.81
CA SER A 195 -19.19 29.15 40.79
C SER A 195 -20.27 28.23 40.20
N ALA A 196 -19.83 27.00 40.01
CA ALA A 196 -19.80 25.90 40.96
C ALA A 196 -21.08 25.10 41.01
N GLN A 197 -20.81 23.81 41.02
CA GLN A 197 -21.56 22.76 41.70
C GLN A 197 -22.63 22.07 40.86
N SER A 198 -22.29 20.85 40.65
CA SER A 198 -22.52 19.60 41.39
C SER A 198 -23.77 18.90 40.99
N ASP A 199 -23.54 17.68 40.89
CA ASP A 199 -24.21 16.47 41.37
C ASP A 199 -25.10 15.80 40.32
N ASP A 200 -24.75 14.62 40.15
CA ASP A 200 -25.07 13.35 40.79
C ASP A 200 -26.06 12.50 39.99
N ALA A 201 -25.63 11.28 39.86
CA ALA A 201 -26.30 10.01 39.98
C ALA A 201 -27.26 9.51 38.90
N ALA A 202 -26.87 8.32 38.55
CA ALA A 202 -27.69 7.11 38.45
C ALA A 202 -28.70 7.01 37.28
N GLU A 203 -28.49 6.12 36.39
CA GLU A 203 -28.97 4.72 36.36
C GLU A 203 -28.45 4.02 35.09
#